data_69bc8393d2d5e6035039129c1725e41c
#
_entry.id   69bc8393d2d5e6035039129c1725e41c
#
_cell.length_a   1.000
_cell.length_b   1.000
_cell.length_c   1.000
_cell.angle_alpha   90.00
_cell.angle_beta   90.00
_cell.angle_gamma   90.00
#
_symmetry.space_group_name_H-M   'P 1'
#
loop_
_entity.id
_entity.type
_entity.pdbx_description
1 polymer ?
#
loop_
_entity_poly.entity_id
_entity_poly.type
_entity_poly.pdbx_seq_one_letter_code
_entity_poly.pdbx_strand_id
1 'polypeptide(L)'
;MADVLIIIDMQVGVCRGSQPVANLATVIADIQQRITSYRAQNKPIVFVQHHDADLVTGSADWQMIPELPIEATDIVVQKTHANAFYHTDLQAQLTAIGCQTLEICGAQVEFCVDTMVKMAHGLGYHLEMVRGLTITTANSMMSAQQTIDFYQDRIWNHRFLTLVTASGRIDDLLEKTGD
;
A
#
# COMPACT_ATOMS: atom_id res chain seq x y z
N MET A 1 -14.31 3.93 -3.97
CA MET A 1 -13.28 4.62 -3.15
C MET A 1 -13.54 4.31 -1.70
N ALA A 2 -12.61 3.69 -1.05
CA ALA A 2 -12.69 3.28 0.35
C ALA A 2 -12.83 4.46 1.35
N ASP A 3 -13.02 4.15 2.63
CA ASP A 3 -13.11 5.17 3.68
C ASP A 3 -11.74 5.79 3.97
N VAL A 4 -10.68 5.00 3.89
CA VAL A 4 -9.29 5.38 4.22
C VAL A 4 -8.34 4.91 3.13
N LEU A 5 -7.37 5.76 2.75
CA LEU A 5 -6.22 5.38 1.94
C LEU A 5 -5.05 5.03 2.86
N ILE A 6 -4.47 3.84 2.70
CA ILE A 6 -3.28 3.40 3.42
C ILE A 6 -2.10 3.28 2.48
N ILE A 7 -1.07 4.07 2.73
CA ILE A 7 0.17 4.14 1.95
C ILE A 7 1.27 3.48 2.77
N ILE A 8 1.79 2.34 2.30
CA ILE A 8 2.71 1.50 3.07
C ILE A 8 4.14 1.71 2.59
N ASP A 9 5.03 2.07 3.52
CA ASP A 9 6.49 2.03 3.42
C ASP A 9 7.07 2.69 2.15
N MET A 10 6.44 3.77 1.67
CA MET A 10 6.97 4.55 0.54
C MET A 10 8.12 5.46 1.02
N GLN A 11 9.17 4.81 1.55
CA GLN A 11 10.36 5.43 2.14
C GLN A 11 11.52 5.46 1.15
N VAL A 12 12.47 6.38 1.35
CA VAL A 12 13.62 6.56 0.44
C VAL A 12 14.43 5.27 0.31
N GLY A 13 14.78 4.61 1.40
CA GLY A 13 15.56 3.37 1.38
C GLY A 13 14.81 2.19 0.73
N VAL A 14 13.47 2.16 0.81
CA VAL A 14 12.63 1.13 0.17
C VAL A 14 12.48 1.41 -1.34
N CYS A 15 12.21 2.65 -1.70
CA CYS A 15 11.91 3.03 -3.08
C CYS A 15 13.17 3.25 -3.93
N ARG A 16 14.28 3.68 -3.30
CA ARG A 16 15.52 4.13 -3.95
C ARG A 16 16.77 3.46 -3.39
N GLY A 17 16.61 2.30 -2.77
CA GLY A 17 17.71 1.49 -2.26
C GLY A 17 18.60 0.92 -3.37
N SER A 18 19.44 -0.03 -3.01
CA SER A 18 20.45 -0.61 -3.92
C SER A 18 19.86 -1.39 -5.11
N GLN A 19 18.62 -1.85 -5.00
CA GLN A 19 17.94 -2.58 -6.09
C GLN A 19 16.90 -1.69 -6.78
N PRO A 20 16.85 -1.70 -8.12
CA PRO A 20 15.90 -0.89 -8.85
C PRO A 20 14.46 -1.38 -8.63
N VAL A 21 13.57 -0.46 -8.36
CA VAL A 21 12.12 -0.67 -8.31
C VAL A 21 11.53 -0.37 -9.69
N ALA A 22 10.76 -1.30 -10.23
CA ALA A 22 10.13 -1.12 -11.53
C ALA A 22 9.00 -0.05 -11.44
N ASN A 23 8.90 0.76 -12.50
CA ASN A 23 7.83 1.74 -12.70
C ASN A 23 7.64 2.77 -11.56
N LEU A 24 8.65 3.00 -10.71
CA LEU A 24 8.55 3.83 -9.52
C LEU A 24 7.93 5.21 -9.79
N ALA A 25 8.39 5.91 -10.84
CA ALA A 25 7.89 7.26 -11.15
C ALA A 25 6.39 7.27 -11.49
N THR A 26 5.92 6.28 -12.23
CA THR A 26 4.49 6.12 -12.57
C THR A 26 3.69 5.84 -11.31
N VAL A 27 4.13 4.89 -10.49
CA VAL A 27 3.44 4.53 -9.24
C VAL A 27 3.36 5.72 -8.29
N ILE A 28 4.44 6.50 -8.15
CA ILE A 28 4.42 7.73 -7.33
C ILE A 28 3.37 8.72 -7.86
N ALA A 29 3.34 8.98 -9.18
CA ALA A 29 2.38 9.90 -9.77
C ALA A 29 0.93 9.44 -9.54
N ASP A 30 0.67 8.14 -9.68
CA ASP A 30 -0.66 7.57 -9.46
C ASP A 30 -1.07 7.61 -7.98
N ILE A 31 -0.15 7.36 -7.03
CA ILE A 31 -0.41 7.52 -5.60
C ILE A 31 -0.70 8.99 -5.27
N GLN A 32 0.02 9.96 -5.87
CA GLN A 32 -0.27 11.39 -5.70
C GLN A 32 -1.69 11.75 -6.15
N GLN A 33 -2.17 11.16 -7.26
CA GLN A 33 -3.55 11.35 -7.72
C GLN A 33 -4.55 10.77 -6.71
N ARG A 34 -4.26 9.62 -6.10
CA ARG A 34 -5.10 9.05 -5.04
C ARG A 34 -5.14 9.95 -3.81
N ILE A 35 -3.99 10.41 -3.31
CA ILE A 35 -3.89 11.37 -2.21
C ILE A 35 -4.77 12.59 -2.50
N THR A 36 -4.61 13.21 -3.68
CA THR A 36 -5.41 14.35 -4.10
C THR A 36 -6.90 14.06 -4.06
N SER A 37 -7.30 12.88 -4.55
CA SER A 37 -8.72 12.46 -4.59
C SER A 37 -9.30 12.23 -3.20
N TYR A 38 -8.52 11.66 -2.26
CA TYR A 38 -8.95 11.45 -0.88
C TYR A 38 -9.07 12.79 -0.13
N ARG A 39 -8.09 13.68 -0.26
CA ARG A 39 -8.12 15.03 0.32
C ARG A 39 -9.29 15.86 -0.18
N ALA A 40 -9.58 15.82 -1.48
CA ALA A 40 -10.71 16.53 -2.07
C ALA A 40 -12.07 16.07 -1.50
N GLN A 41 -12.15 14.87 -0.92
CA GLN A 41 -13.35 14.33 -0.27
C GLN A 41 -13.26 14.37 1.26
N ASN A 42 -12.25 15.02 1.83
CA ASN A 42 -11.96 15.05 3.27
C ASN A 42 -11.88 13.63 3.89
N LYS A 43 -11.37 12.65 3.13
CA LYS A 43 -11.17 11.29 3.60
C LYS A 43 -9.79 11.13 4.21
N PRO A 44 -9.68 10.36 5.32
CA PRO A 44 -8.40 10.13 6.00
C PRO A 44 -7.37 9.42 5.11
N ILE A 45 -6.11 9.80 5.33
CA ILE A 45 -4.94 9.14 4.74
C ILE A 45 -4.05 8.66 5.89
N VAL A 46 -3.60 7.42 5.79
CA VAL A 46 -2.65 6.81 6.71
C VAL A 46 -1.36 6.52 5.99
N PHE A 47 -0.27 7.09 6.47
CA PHE A 47 1.09 6.72 6.07
C PHE A 47 1.66 5.72 7.07
N VAL A 48 1.99 4.53 6.60
CA VAL A 48 2.70 3.53 7.37
C VAL A 48 4.18 3.66 7.09
N GLN A 49 4.99 3.75 8.14
CA GLN A 49 6.43 3.98 8.06
C GLN A 49 7.18 2.92 8.87
N HIS A 50 8.01 2.14 8.19
CA HIS A 50 8.81 1.09 8.81
C HIS A 50 10.10 1.66 9.40
N HIS A 51 10.55 1.09 10.52
CA HIS A 51 11.87 1.34 11.05
C HIS A 51 12.48 0.05 11.60
N ASP A 52 13.76 -0.17 11.30
CA ASP A 52 14.58 -1.28 11.74
C ASP A 52 16.07 -0.90 11.70
N ALA A 53 16.96 -1.91 11.62
CA ALA A 53 18.40 -1.68 11.53
C ALA A 53 18.85 -1.04 10.21
N ASP A 54 18.12 -1.26 9.12
CA ASP A 54 18.42 -0.73 7.78
C ASP A 54 17.72 0.63 7.55
N LEU A 55 16.53 0.81 8.13
CA LEU A 55 15.73 2.03 8.07
C LEU A 55 15.74 2.72 9.46
N VAL A 56 16.91 3.19 9.86
CA VAL A 56 17.11 3.81 11.18
C VAL A 56 16.30 5.10 11.29
N THR A 57 15.49 5.21 12.33
CA THR A 57 14.65 6.40 12.58
C THR A 57 15.47 7.70 12.50
N GLY A 58 15.01 8.64 11.69
CA GLY A 58 15.67 9.92 11.46
C GLY A 58 16.73 9.92 10.36
N SER A 59 17.13 8.75 9.83
CA SER A 59 18.04 8.68 8.69
C SER A 59 17.36 9.15 7.39
N ALA A 60 18.16 9.42 6.36
CA ALA A 60 17.64 9.76 5.03
C ALA A 60 16.80 8.63 4.43
N ASP A 61 17.26 7.39 4.58
CA ASP A 61 16.57 6.21 4.05
C ASP A 61 15.24 5.92 4.74
N TRP A 62 15.12 6.28 6.01
CA TRP A 62 13.87 6.16 6.77
C TRP A 62 12.81 7.16 6.34
N GLN A 63 13.18 8.34 5.81
CA GLN A 63 12.21 9.36 5.42
C GLN A 63 11.25 8.85 4.34
N MET A 64 9.99 9.29 4.41
CA MET A 64 9.07 9.13 3.28
C MET A 64 9.63 9.84 2.05
N ILE A 65 9.37 9.30 0.86
CA ILE A 65 9.80 9.97 -0.36
C ILE A 65 9.16 11.37 -0.46
N PRO A 66 9.93 12.40 -0.86
CA PRO A 66 9.46 13.78 -0.80
C PRO A 66 8.30 14.09 -1.76
N GLU A 67 8.09 13.24 -2.75
CA GLU A 67 6.97 13.36 -3.69
C GLU A 67 5.61 13.01 -3.08
N LEU A 68 5.58 12.35 -1.92
CA LEU A 68 4.36 12.02 -1.19
C LEU A 68 4.33 12.81 0.13
N PRO A 69 4.01 14.11 0.10
CA PRO A 69 4.08 14.96 1.29
C PRO A 69 3.00 14.57 2.31
N ILE A 70 3.44 14.38 3.55
CA ILE A 70 2.57 14.17 4.70
C ILE A 70 2.07 15.53 5.18
N GLU A 71 0.77 15.66 5.37
CA GLU A 71 0.14 16.85 5.96
C GLU A 71 -0.20 16.64 7.44
N ALA A 72 -0.44 17.72 8.16
CA ALA A 72 -0.74 17.66 9.60
C ALA A 72 -2.06 16.92 9.93
N THR A 73 -2.93 16.75 8.96
CA THR A 73 -4.19 16.00 9.07
C THR A 73 -4.04 14.51 8.79
N ASP A 74 -2.90 14.09 8.23
CA ASP A 74 -2.65 12.69 7.92
C ASP A 74 -2.26 11.91 9.18
N ILE A 75 -2.64 10.64 9.21
CA ILE A 75 -2.27 9.72 10.26
C ILE A 75 -0.92 9.08 9.89
N VAL A 76 0.04 9.10 10.81
CA VAL A 76 1.33 8.44 10.63
C VAL A 76 1.45 7.31 11.63
N VAL A 77 1.62 6.08 11.14
CA VAL A 77 1.81 4.88 11.95
C VAL A 77 3.20 4.34 11.75
N GLN A 78 4.01 4.30 12.80
CA GLN A 78 5.34 3.70 12.76
C GLN A 78 5.29 2.24 13.18
N LYS A 79 5.99 1.37 12.47
CA LYS A 79 6.04 -0.06 12.73
C LYS A 79 7.46 -0.63 12.65
N THR A 80 7.67 -1.74 13.33
CA THR A 80 8.93 -2.51 13.30
C THR A 80 8.80 -3.89 12.66
N HIS A 81 7.59 -4.25 12.24
CA HIS A 81 7.27 -5.56 11.66
C HIS A 81 6.49 -5.38 10.34
N ALA A 82 6.44 -6.41 9.53
CA ALA A 82 5.66 -6.36 8.27
C ALA A 82 4.18 -6.06 8.53
N ASN A 83 3.62 -6.59 9.61
CA ASN A 83 2.24 -6.34 10.03
C ASN A 83 2.09 -4.96 10.69
N ALA A 84 1.40 -4.03 10.00
CA ALA A 84 1.17 -2.70 10.53
C ALA A 84 0.17 -2.62 11.70
N PHE A 85 -0.58 -3.69 11.98
CA PHE A 85 -1.44 -3.78 13.17
C PHE A 85 -0.69 -4.32 14.40
N TYR A 86 0.50 -4.87 14.22
CA TYR A 86 1.23 -5.52 15.30
C TYR A 86 2.05 -4.49 16.10
N HIS A 87 1.74 -4.36 17.38
CA HIS A 87 2.37 -3.42 18.30
C HIS A 87 2.32 -1.95 17.84
N THR A 88 1.20 -1.57 17.19
CA THR A 88 0.90 -0.18 16.78
C THR A 88 -0.51 0.20 17.24
N ASP A 89 -0.86 1.45 17.06
CA ASP A 89 -2.19 1.98 17.35
C ASP A 89 -3.11 2.03 16.11
N LEU A 90 -2.68 1.50 14.95
CA LEU A 90 -3.41 1.58 13.69
C LEU A 90 -4.87 1.13 13.84
N GLN A 91 -5.11 -0.02 14.47
CA GLN A 91 -6.49 -0.51 14.64
C GLN A 91 -7.34 0.41 15.49
N ALA A 92 -6.78 0.98 16.56
CA ALA A 92 -7.48 1.92 17.42
C ALA A 92 -7.85 3.20 16.64
N GLN A 93 -6.93 3.71 15.81
CA GLN A 93 -7.17 4.88 14.98
C GLN A 93 -8.23 4.62 13.90
N LEU A 94 -8.17 3.50 13.18
CA LEU A 94 -9.18 3.10 12.20
C LEU A 94 -10.56 2.91 12.84
N THR A 95 -10.61 2.34 14.04
CA THR A 95 -11.85 2.19 14.82
C THR A 95 -12.43 3.55 15.24
N ALA A 96 -11.58 4.46 15.70
CA ALA A 96 -12.00 5.79 16.16
C ALA A 96 -12.66 6.63 15.04
N ILE A 97 -12.23 6.45 13.78
CA ILE A 97 -12.84 7.11 12.62
C ILE A 97 -13.97 6.32 11.98
N GLY A 98 -14.36 5.17 12.57
CA GLY A 98 -15.47 4.34 12.08
C GLY A 98 -15.21 3.68 10.72
N CYS A 99 -13.94 3.45 10.38
CA CYS A 99 -13.54 2.90 9.11
C CYS A 99 -13.99 1.44 8.93
N GLN A 100 -14.53 1.11 7.76
CA GLN A 100 -14.87 -0.24 7.35
C GLN A 100 -14.18 -0.69 6.07
N THR A 101 -13.79 0.24 5.22
CA THR A 101 -13.19 -0.03 3.92
C THR A 101 -11.84 0.63 3.78
N LEU A 102 -10.81 -0.11 3.34
CA LEU A 102 -9.45 0.36 3.17
C LEU A 102 -9.02 0.25 1.71
N GLU A 103 -8.45 1.32 1.16
CA GLU A 103 -7.67 1.24 -0.08
C GLU A 103 -6.19 1.15 0.31
N ILE A 104 -5.49 0.12 -0.20
CA ILE A 104 -4.11 -0.18 0.17
C ILE A 104 -3.22 0.03 -1.05
N CYS A 105 -2.08 0.72 -0.85
CA CYS A 105 -1.02 0.88 -1.85
C CYS A 105 0.36 0.94 -1.18
N GLY A 106 1.44 0.90 -1.98
CA GLY A 106 2.82 1.09 -1.50
C GLY A 106 3.73 -0.12 -1.65
N ALA A 107 4.61 -0.36 -0.69
CA ALA A 107 5.75 -1.27 -0.77
C ALA A 107 5.86 -2.20 0.46
N GLN A 108 6.55 -3.32 0.32
CA GLN A 108 6.81 -4.13 -0.87
C GLN A 108 5.74 -5.21 -0.95
N VAL A 109 5.37 -5.58 -2.17
CA VAL A 109 4.25 -6.50 -2.46
C VAL A 109 4.25 -7.74 -1.60
N GLU A 110 5.33 -8.52 -1.63
CA GLU A 110 5.43 -9.83 -0.98
C GLU A 110 5.68 -9.78 0.53
N PHE A 111 5.90 -8.58 1.09
CA PHE A 111 6.21 -8.40 2.51
C PHE A 111 5.12 -7.60 3.24
N CYS A 112 5.33 -6.30 3.39
CA CYS A 112 4.46 -5.45 4.21
C CYS A 112 3.07 -5.29 3.59
N VAL A 113 2.96 -5.21 2.25
CA VAL A 113 1.66 -5.10 1.58
C VAL A 113 0.86 -6.40 1.72
N ASP A 114 1.47 -7.56 1.42
CA ASP A 114 0.79 -8.86 1.57
C ASP A 114 0.33 -9.10 2.99
N THR A 115 1.21 -8.82 3.95
CA THR A 115 0.87 -8.96 5.37
C THR A 115 -0.29 -8.05 5.76
N MET A 116 -0.25 -6.78 5.33
CA MET A 116 -1.32 -5.82 5.60
C MET A 116 -2.66 -6.26 5.00
N VAL A 117 -2.67 -6.71 3.74
CA VAL A 117 -3.87 -7.21 3.05
C VAL A 117 -4.51 -8.36 3.84
N LYS A 118 -3.73 -9.38 4.20
CA LYS A 118 -4.25 -10.56 4.90
C LYS A 118 -4.72 -10.24 6.31
N MET A 119 -3.97 -9.40 7.04
CA MET A 119 -4.33 -9.04 8.41
C MET A 119 -5.56 -8.14 8.44
N ALA A 120 -5.65 -7.13 7.60
CA ALA A 120 -6.82 -6.26 7.53
C ALA A 120 -8.09 -7.05 7.15
N HIS A 121 -7.98 -7.97 6.16
CA HIS A 121 -9.08 -8.88 5.82
C HIS A 121 -9.48 -9.75 7.02
N GLY A 122 -8.51 -10.33 7.73
CA GLY A 122 -8.76 -11.15 8.93
C GLY A 122 -9.41 -10.38 10.09
N LEU A 123 -9.20 -9.07 10.16
CA LEU A 123 -9.83 -8.15 11.11
C LEU A 123 -11.23 -7.68 10.66
N GLY A 124 -11.69 -8.09 9.47
CA GLY A 124 -13.03 -7.80 8.97
C GLY A 124 -13.16 -6.54 8.12
N TYR A 125 -12.06 -5.89 7.73
CA TYR A 125 -12.10 -4.77 6.79
C TYR A 125 -12.41 -5.24 5.37
N HIS A 126 -13.18 -4.46 4.63
CA HIS A 126 -13.30 -4.61 3.18
C HIS A 126 -12.15 -3.88 2.49
N LEU A 127 -11.47 -4.57 1.59
CA LEU A 127 -10.24 -4.05 0.98
C LEU A 127 -10.41 -3.79 -0.51
N GLU A 128 -9.94 -2.63 -0.94
CA GLU A 128 -9.78 -2.25 -2.35
C GLU A 128 -8.30 -1.97 -2.64
N MET A 129 -7.89 -2.20 -3.87
CA MET A 129 -6.58 -1.80 -4.36
C MET A 129 -6.70 -1.35 -5.81
N VAL A 130 -6.20 -0.17 -6.12
CA VAL A 130 -6.05 0.24 -7.51
C VAL A 130 -4.89 -0.56 -8.12
N ARG A 131 -5.16 -1.22 -9.25
CA ARG A 131 -4.16 -2.02 -9.96
C ARG A 131 -2.92 -1.17 -10.26
N GLY A 132 -1.75 -1.73 -9.99
CA GLY A 132 -0.47 -1.10 -10.28
C GLY A 132 0.03 -0.10 -9.24
N LEU A 133 -0.68 0.13 -8.12
CA LEU A 133 -0.23 1.03 -7.06
C LEU A 133 0.64 0.36 -5.99
N THR A 134 1.28 -0.74 -6.33
CA THR A 134 2.24 -1.42 -5.45
C THR A 134 3.57 -1.61 -6.16
N ILE A 135 4.65 -1.59 -5.39
CA ILE A 135 6.01 -1.76 -5.88
C ILE A 135 6.74 -2.88 -5.14
N THR A 136 7.71 -3.47 -5.82
CA THR A 136 8.72 -4.36 -5.24
C THR A 136 9.97 -4.37 -6.12
N THR A 137 10.98 -5.10 -5.70
CA THR A 137 12.20 -5.38 -6.46
C THR A 137 12.15 -6.76 -7.10
N ALA A 138 13.00 -7.03 -8.09
CA ALA A 138 13.18 -8.39 -8.60
C ALA A 138 13.84 -9.28 -7.54
N ASN A 139 13.51 -10.56 -7.56
CA ASN A 139 14.13 -11.58 -6.73
C ASN A 139 14.69 -12.74 -7.58
N SER A 140 15.24 -13.77 -6.95
CA SER A 140 15.86 -14.90 -7.67
C SER A 140 14.85 -15.77 -8.47
N MET A 141 13.55 -15.61 -8.23
CA MET A 141 12.51 -16.43 -8.86
C MET A 141 11.66 -15.64 -9.86
N MET A 142 11.44 -14.36 -9.62
CA MET A 142 10.52 -13.53 -10.40
C MET A 142 11.06 -12.11 -10.61
N SER A 143 10.74 -11.52 -11.75
CA SER A 143 10.90 -10.08 -11.92
C SER A 143 9.93 -9.32 -10.99
N ALA A 144 10.18 -8.04 -10.72
CA ALA A 144 9.28 -7.22 -9.93
C ALA A 144 7.84 -7.23 -10.47
N GLN A 145 7.68 -7.10 -11.80
CA GLN A 145 6.35 -7.13 -12.43
C GLN A 145 5.66 -8.49 -12.26
N GLN A 146 6.37 -9.59 -12.43
CA GLN A 146 5.80 -10.93 -12.21
C GLN A 146 5.36 -11.13 -10.76
N THR A 147 6.12 -10.62 -9.79
CA THR A 147 5.70 -10.64 -8.37
C THR A 147 4.43 -9.82 -8.16
N ILE A 148 4.36 -8.60 -8.69
CA ILE A 148 3.18 -7.74 -8.60
C ILE A 148 1.94 -8.45 -9.18
N ASP A 149 2.03 -8.95 -10.42
CA ASP A 149 0.93 -9.62 -11.10
C ASP A 149 0.49 -10.90 -10.36
N PHE A 150 1.46 -11.70 -9.88
CA PHE A 150 1.16 -12.90 -9.12
C PHE A 150 0.38 -12.60 -7.84
N TYR A 151 0.80 -11.59 -7.06
CA TYR A 151 0.08 -11.24 -5.83
C TYR A 151 -1.27 -10.61 -6.13
N GLN A 152 -1.34 -9.65 -7.04
CA GLN A 152 -2.59 -8.96 -7.38
C GLN A 152 -3.62 -9.93 -7.98
N ASP A 153 -3.25 -10.75 -8.96
CA ASP A 153 -4.20 -11.57 -9.71
C ASP A 153 -4.44 -12.95 -9.09
N ARG A 154 -3.41 -13.58 -8.52
CA ARG A 154 -3.51 -14.97 -8.03
C ARG A 154 -3.73 -15.09 -6.54
N ILE A 155 -3.18 -14.15 -5.76
CA ILE A 155 -3.24 -14.23 -4.30
C ILE A 155 -4.38 -13.39 -3.75
N TRP A 156 -4.46 -12.10 -4.13
CA TRP A 156 -5.34 -11.16 -3.45
C TRP A 156 -6.73 -11.01 -4.07
N ASN A 157 -6.82 -10.83 -5.39
CA ASN A 157 -8.08 -10.50 -6.06
C ASN A 157 -9.15 -11.56 -5.83
N HIS A 158 -10.36 -11.16 -5.49
CA HIS A 158 -11.53 -11.98 -5.17
C HIS A 158 -11.36 -12.92 -3.95
N ARG A 159 -10.24 -12.81 -3.20
CA ARG A 159 -9.99 -13.61 -1.99
C ARG A 159 -9.87 -12.74 -0.75
N PHE A 160 -9.05 -11.71 -0.82
CA PHE A 160 -8.76 -10.79 0.28
C PHE A 160 -9.20 -9.37 -0.01
N LEU A 161 -9.16 -8.96 -1.28
CA LEU A 161 -9.51 -7.62 -1.72
C LEU A 161 -10.18 -7.65 -3.10
N THR A 162 -10.68 -6.49 -3.51
CA THR A 162 -11.15 -6.23 -4.86
C THR A 162 -10.15 -5.32 -5.57
N LEU A 163 -9.64 -5.75 -6.73
CA LEU A 163 -8.89 -4.86 -7.61
C LEU A 163 -9.85 -3.92 -8.31
N VAL A 164 -9.49 -2.65 -8.34
CA VAL A 164 -10.25 -1.61 -9.01
C VAL A 164 -9.37 -0.83 -9.97
N THR A 165 -9.99 -0.21 -10.97
CA THR A 165 -9.32 0.76 -11.84
C THR A 165 -9.14 2.10 -11.12
N ALA A 166 -8.30 2.99 -11.64
CA ALA A 166 -8.13 4.34 -11.10
C ALA A 166 -9.45 5.13 -11.03
N SER A 167 -10.43 4.82 -11.88
CA SER A 167 -11.79 5.38 -11.83
C SER A 167 -12.70 4.73 -10.78
N GLY A 168 -12.21 3.74 -10.02
CA GLY A 168 -12.96 3.04 -8.97
C GLY A 168 -13.92 1.96 -9.48
N ARG A 169 -13.85 1.57 -10.76
CA ARG A 169 -14.60 0.42 -11.28
C ARG A 169 -13.86 -0.87 -10.97
N ILE A 170 -14.59 -1.96 -10.74
CA ILE A 170 -14.00 -3.30 -10.58
C ILE A 170 -13.17 -3.64 -11.82
N ASP A 171 -11.98 -4.17 -11.61
CA ASP A 171 -11.07 -4.56 -12.67
C ASP A 171 -11.34 -6.02 -13.07
N ASP A 172 -12.20 -6.22 -14.05
CA ASP A 172 -12.65 -7.53 -14.53
C ASP A 172 -11.71 -8.13 -15.60
N LEU A 173 -10.45 -7.69 -15.68
CA LEU A 173 -9.49 -8.16 -16.69
C LEU A 173 -9.24 -9.68 -16.68
N LEU A 174 -9.64 -10.39 -15.62
CA LEU A 174 -9.43 -11.84 -15.47
C LEU A 174 -10.64 -12.71 -15.89
N GLU A 175 -11.81 -12.14 -16.15
CA GLU A 175 -12.96 -12.93 -16.64
C GLU A 175 -12.84 -13.38 -18.10
N LYS A 176 -11.84 -12.87 -18.85
CA LYS A 176 -11.70 -13.11 -20.29
C LYS A 176 -10.70 -14.19 -20.70
N THR A 177 -10.11 -14.93 -19.76
CA THR A 177 -9.15 -16.00 -20.07
C THR A 177 -9.59 -17.39 -19.62
N GLY A 178 -10.87 -17.63 -19.56
CA GLY A 178 -11.48 -18.92 -19.27
C GLY A 178 -12.34 -19.43 -20.41
N ASP A 179 -11.71 -19.79 -21.52
CA ASP A 179 -12.21 -20.73 -22.55
C ASP A 179 -11.07 -21.62 -23.00
#